data_e7b3d3d0c3229a7c760c6e9472f9353d
#
_entry.id   e7b3d3d0c3229a7c760c6e9472f9353d
#
_cell.length_a   1.000
_cell.length_b   1.000
_cell.length_c   1.000
_cell.angle_alpha   90.00
_cell.angle_beta   90.00
_cell.angle_gamma   90.00
#
_symmetry.space_group_name_H-M   'P 1'
#
loop_
_entity.id
_entity.type
_entity.pdbx_description
1 polymer ?
#
loop_
_entity_poly.entity_id
_entity_poly.type
_entity_poly.pdbx_seq_one_letter_code
_entity_poly.pdbx_strand_id
1 'polypeptide(L)'
;MFKEDKQNKIFGRRKGKKLSNLQQKNLDKYINEFSIFPSDNDNIPKLKKINPYNLFHDLEIMDIRLEIGFGMGDFLFEKALSFPNVGFIGCEIFENGVASLLNRI
;
A
#
# COMPACT_ATOMS: atom_id res chain seq x y z
N MET A 1 21.39 8.55 -16.06
CA MET A 1 20.12 8.56 -15.79
C MET A 1 19.40 7.91 -16.84
N PHE A 2 18.39 7.33 -16.56
CA PHE A 2 17.63 6.81 -17.48
C PHE A 2 17.02 7.85 -18.17
N LYS A 3 17.12 7.97 -19.33
CA LYS A 3 16.35 8.63 -20.11
C LYS A 3 15.14 8.06 -19.92
N GLU A 4 14.30 8.57 -19.50
CA GLU A 4 13.06 8.04 -19.42
C GLU A 4 12.73 7.47 -20.55
N ASP A 5 13.59 6.80 -21.16
CA ASP A 5 13.29 6.28 -22.29
C ASP A 5 12.26 5.32 -22.17
N LYS A 6 11.60 5.14 -23.20
CA LYS A 6 10.50 4.36 -23.23
C LYS A 6 10.85 2.98 -22.97
N GLN A 7 12.09 2.64 -23.06
CA GLN A 7 12.43 1.32 -22.80
C GLN A 7 12.36 0.97 -21.37
N ASN A 8 12.34 1.95 -20.52
CA ASN A 8 12.28 1.68 -19.11
C ASN A 8 10.90 1.74 -18.56
N LYS A 9 9.91 1.79 -19.40
CA LYS A 9 8.59 1.82 -18.90
C LYS A 9 8.05 0.47 -18.79
N ILE A 10 8.70 -0.39 -18.12
CA ILE A 10 8.14 -1.68 -17.99
C ILE A 10 7.54 -1.87 -16.70
N PHE A 11 7.44 -0.89 -15.94
CA PHE A 11 7.02 -1.08 -14.64
C PHE A 11 5.56 -0.99 -14.49
N GLY A 12 4.99 -1.40 -13.48
CA GLY A 12 3.59 -1.46 -13.25
C GLY A 12 2.83 -0.18 -13.54
N ARG A 13 1.58 -0.29 -13.89
CA ARG A 13 0.71 0.84 -14.16
C ARG A 13 0.34 1.52 -12.86
N ARG A 14 0.16 2.81 -12.90
CA ARG A 14 -0.37 3.54 -11.76
C ARG A 14 -1.88 3.48 -11.74
N LYS A 15 -2.50 3.53 -12.90
CA LYS A 15 -3.95 3.50 -13.03
C LYS A 15 -4.34 2.49 -14.07
N GLY A 16 -5.40 1.80 -13.79
CA GLY A 16 -6.00 0.87 -14.72
C GLY A 16 -7.40 1.33 -15.11
N LYS A 17 -8.35 0.42 -15.08
CA LYS A 17 -9.73 0.75 -15.34
C LYS A 17 -10.21 1.74 -14.30
N LYS A 18 -11.10 2.61 -14.70
CA LYS A 18 -11.68 3.59 -13.78
C LYS A 18 -12.32 2.88 -12.60
N LEU A 19 -12.06 3.37 -11.42
CA LEU A 19 -12.65 2.82 -10.22
C LEU A 19 -14.16 3.05 -10.20
N SER A 20 -14.90 2.10 -9.66
CA SER A 20 -16.31 2.29 -9.43
C SER A 20 -16.51 3.34 -8.33
N ASN A 21 -17.72 3.87 -8.21
CA ASN A 21 -17.99 4.87 -7.19
C ASN A 21 -17.73 4.31 -5.79
N LEU A 22 -18.05 3.05 -5.55
CA LEU A 22 -17.82 2.44 -4.25
C LEU A 22 -16.32 2.28 -3.98
N GLN A 23 -15.57 1.85 -5.00
CA GLN A 23 -14.12 1.71 -4.85
C GLN A 23 -13.46 3.06 -4.57
N GLN A 24 -13.88 4.10 -5.27
CA GLN A 24 -13.34 5.44 -5.05
C GLN A 24 -13.68 5.94 -3.65
N LYS A 25 -14.90 5.68 -3.20
CA LYS A 25 -15.33 6.10 -1.87
C LYS A 25 -14.52 5.39 -0.80
N ASN A 26 -14.28 4.09 -0.95
CA ASN A 26 -13.50 3.34 0.01
C ASN A 26 -12.03 3.78 -0.01
N LEU A 27 -11.48 4.04 -1.17
CA LEU A 27 -10.13 4.54 -1.29
C LEU A 27 -9.99 5.88 -0.56
N ASP A 28 -10.89 6.80 -0.82
CA ASP A 28 -10.84 8.12 -0.19
C ASP A 28 -10.99 8.04 1.33
N LYS A 29 -11.80 7.10 1.79
CA LYS A 29 -12.07 6.97 3.21
C LYS A 29 -10.91 6.33 3.96
N TYR A 30 -10.31 5.31 3.40
CA TYR A 30 -9.35 4.50 4.13
C TYR A 30 -7.89 4.78 3.81
N ILE A 31 -7.59 5.49 2.73
CA ILE A 31 -6.20 5.69 2.34
C ILE A 31 -5.40 6.41 3.43
N ASN A 32 -5.99 7.37 4.08
CA ASN A 32 -5.30 8.11 5.13
C ASN A 32 -5.15 7.30 6.42
N GLU A 33 -6.09 6.40 6.66
CA GLU A 33 -6.06 5.60 7.86
C GLU A 33 -4.99 4.51 7.78
N PHE A 34 -4.85 3.90 6.61
CA PHE A 34 -3.92 2.79 6.44
C PHE A 34 -2.59 3.17 5.82
N SER A 35 -2.42 4.38 5.33
CA SER A 35 -1.17 4.78 4.73
C SER A 35 -0.14 5.15 5.79
N ILE A 36 1.07 4.64 5.61
CA ILE A 36 2.16 4.98 6.51
C ILE A 36 2.53 6.45 6.34
N PHE A 37 2.46 6.92 5.09
CA PHE A 37 2.75 8.30 4.77
C PHE A 37 1.46 8.89 4.22
N PRO A 38 0.66 9.53 5.05
CA PRO A 38 -0.54 10.18 4.53
C PRO A 38 -0.07 11.21 3.54
N SER A 39 -0.55 11.09 2.36
CA SER A 39 -0.09 11.90 1.30
C SER A 39 -0.58 13.29 1.45
N ASP A 40 0.34 14.11 1.89
CA ASP A 40 0.10 15.45 1.67
C ASP A 40 0.96 15.79 0.56
N ASN A 41 0.53 15.64 -0.61
CA ASN A 41 1.14 16.23 -1.74
C ASN A 41 2.60 15.87 -1.89
N ASP A 42 3.26 16.42 -2.71
CA ASP A 42 4.56 16.28 -3.21
C ASP A 42 5.70 16.27 -2.21
N ASN A 43 5.41 16.43 -0.97
CA ASN A 43 6.43 16.38 0.04
C ASN A 43 6.52 14.98 0.60
N ILE A 44 7.19 14.14 -0.13
CA ILE A 44 7.67 12.90 0.44
C ILE A 44 8.57 13.35 1.58
N PRO A 45 8.25 13.07 2.80
CA PRO A 45 9.09 13.48 3.90
C PRO A 45 10.44 12.82 3.68
N LYS A 46 11.45 13.63 3.72
CA LYS A 46 12.81 13.14 3.63
C LYS A 46 12.92 12.03 4.64
N LEU A 47 13.34 10.89 4.17
CA LEU A 47 13.42 9.64 4.84
C LEU A 47 13.82 9.78 6.29
N LYS A 48 12.86 9.88 7.17
CA LYS A 48 13.12 9.70 8.56
C LYS A 48 13.09 8.20 8.78
N LYS A 49 14.04 7.70 9.49
CA LYS A 49 14.02 6.32 9.89
C LYS A 49 12.81 6.10 10.78
N ILE A 50 11.99 5.17 10.41
CA ILE A 50 10.84 4.82 11.20
C ILE A 50 11.10 3.47 11.80
N ASN A 51 10.75 3.29 13.05
CA ASN A 51 10.70 1.97 13.62
C ASN A 51 9.36 1.37 13.20
N PRO A 52 9.34 0.36 12.34
CA PRO A 52 8.06 -0.15 11.82
C PRO A 52 7.16 -0.76 12.89
N TYR A 53 7.68 -1.19 14.03
CA TYR A 53 6.85 -1.71 15.11
C TYR A 53 5.94 -0.61 15.67
N ASN A 54 6.30 0.64 15.54
CA ASN A 54 5.47 1.73 16.03
C ASN A 54 4.23 1.97 15.18
N LEU A 55 4.11 1.31 14.05
CA LEU A 55 2.94 1.43 13.20
C LEU A 55 1.77 0.54 13.66
N PHE A 56 2.02 -0.35 14.60
CA PHE A 56 1.04 -1.34 15.04
C PHE A 56 0.79 -1.23 16.55
N HIS A 57 0.28 -0.09 16.95
CA HIS A 57 0.22 0.27 18.38
C HIS A 57 -0.60 -0.64 19.27
N ASP A 58 -1.68 -1.18 18.77
CA ASP A 58 -2.62 -1.93 19.58
C ASP A 58 -2.44 -3.44 19.48
N LEU A 59 -1.39 -3.90 18.84
CA LEU A 59 -1.20 -5.31 18.58
C LEU A 59 0.13 -5.80 19.12
N GLU A 60 0.14 -7.02 19.62
CA GLU A 60 1.39 -7.66 19.98
C GLU A 60 2.00 -8.21 18.73
N ILE A 61 2.77 -7.39 18.04
CA ILE A 61 3.39 -7.78 16.80
C ILE A 61 4.74 -8.41 17.08
N MET A 62 4.91 -9.63 16.61
CA MET A 62 6.13 -10.40 16.82
C MET A 62 7.08 -10.31 15.65
N ASP A 63 6.60 -9.97 14.50
CA ASP A 63 7.40 -9.89 13.27
C ASP A 63 6.76 -8.88 12.32
N ILE A 64 7.54 -8.34 11.42
CA ILE A 64 7.03 -7.42 10.40
C ILE A 64 7.51 -7.88 9.06
N ARG A 65 6.60 -7.92 8.10
CA ARG A 65 6.89 -8.32 6.73
C ARG A 65 6.48 -7.23 5.77
N LEU A 66 7.32 -7.04 4.77
CA LEU A 66 7.10 -6.04 3.74
C LEU A 66 6.86 -6.75 2.43
N GLU A 67 5.79 -6.41 1.75
CA GLU A 67 5.54 -6.89 0.40
C GLU A 67 5.56 -5.72 -0.55
N ILE A 68 6.43 -5.77 -1.53
CA ILE A 68 6.55 -4.73 -2.54
C ILE A 68 5.84 -5.22 -3.81
N GLY A 69 4.91 -4.44 -4.30
CA GLY A 69 4.15 -4.80 -5.49
C GLY A 69 3.07 -5.83 -5.19
N PHE A 70 2.16 -5.51 -4.27
CA PHE A 70 1.15 -6.49 -3.85
C PHE A 70 0.02 -6.67 -4.87
N GLY A 71 -0.02 -5.89 -5.95
CA GLY A 71 -1.05 -6.02 -6.97
C GLY A 71 -2.44 -5.72 -6.43
N MET A 72 -3.35 -6.67 -6.53
CA MET A 72 -4.72 -6.51 -6.02
C MET A 72 -4.83 -6.85 -4.53
N GLY A 73 -3.77 -7.31 -3.93
CA GLY A 73 -3.72 -7.51 -2.49
C GLY A 73 -4.24 -8.85 -1.99
N ASP A 74 -4.55 -9.79 -2.87
CA ASP A 74 -5.11 -11.08 -2.46
C ASP A 74 -4.17 -11.83 -1.51
N PHE A 75 -2.92 -11.94 -1.91
CA PHE A 75 -1.94 -12.66 -1.12
C PHE A 75 -1.65 -11.93 0.20
N LEU A 76 -1.50 -10.63 0.13
CA LEU A 76 -1.23 -9.82 1.31
C LEU A 76 -2.38 -9.92 2.32
N PHE A 77 -3.61 -9.83 1.84
CA PHE A 77 -4.79 -9.91 2.69
C PHE A 77 -4.91 -11.28 3.36
N GLU A 78 -4.72 -12.35 2.61
CA GLU A 78 -4.79 -13.69 3.17
C GLU A 78 -3.70 -13.94 4.18
N LYS A 79 -2.49 -13.46 3.94
CA LYS A 79 -1.40 -13.61 4.88
C LYS A 79 -1.66 -12.83 6.16
N ALA A 80 -2.21 -11.64 6.05
CA ALA A 80 -2.53 -10.83 7.22
C ALA A 80 -3.58 -11.52 8.08
N LEU A 81 -4.58 -12.15 7.48
CA LEU A 81 -5.57 -12.89 8.23
C LEU A 81 -4.99 -14.15 8.89
N SER A 82 -4.05 -14.80 8.21
CA SER A 82 -3.48 -16.06 8.71
C SER A 82 -2.46 -15.85 9.83
N PHE A 83 -1.84 -14.69 9.86
CA PHE A 83 -0.78 -14.40 10.83
C PHE A 83 -1.08 -13.11 11.60
N PRO A 84 -2.03 -13.15 12.54
CA PRO A 84 -2.47 -11.94 13.22
C PRO A 84 -1.40 -11.27 14.09
N ASN A 85 -0.33 -11.98 14.43
CA ASN A 85 0.76 -11.40 15.22
C ASN A 85 1.90 -10.87 14.35
N VAL A 86 1.71 -10.85 13.04
CA VAL A 86 2.67 -10.31 12.10
C VAL A 86 2.11 -9.02 11.52
N GLY A 87 2.89 -7.96 11.58
CA GLY A 87 2.53 -6.71 10.94
C GLY A 87 2.90 -6.75 9.47
N PHE A 88 1.97 -6.45 8.60
CA PHE A 88 2.23 -6.45 7.17
C PHE A 88 2.23 -5.04 6.64
N ILE A 89 3.25 -4.72 5.87
CA ILE A 89 3.38 -3.44 5.18
C ILE A 89 3.40 -3.73 3.70
N GLY A 90 2.48 -3.17 2.97
CA GLY A 90 2.40 -3.36 1.53
C GLY A 90 2.75 -2.10 0.77
N CYS A 91 3.42 -2.25 -0.36
CA CYS A 91 3.72 -1.15 -1.25
C CYS A 91 3.15 -1.48 -2.62
N GLU A 92 2.36 -0.60 -3.16
CA GLU A 92 1.82 -0.76 -4.50
C GLU A 92 1.55 0.61 -5.13
N ILE A 93 1.95 0.76 -6.39
CA ILE A 93 1.71 2.00 -7.11
C ILE A 93 0.45 1.93 -7.97
N PHE A 94 -0.09 0.76 -8.18
CA PHE A 94 -1.30 0.57 -8.98
C PHE A 94 -2.51 0.90 -8.14
N GLU A 95 -3.12 2.03 -8.43
CA GLU A 95 -4.23 2.55 -7.64
C GLU A 95 -5.39 1.56 -7.52
N ASN A 96 -5.70 0.83 -8.59
CA ASN A 96 -6.77 -0.15 -8.56
C ASN A 96 -6.47 -1.30 -7.58
N GLY A 97 -5.20 -1.66 -7.46
CA GLY A 97 -4.78 -2.67 -6.51
C GLY A 97 -4.94 -2.20 -5.08
N VAL A 98 -4.55 -0.96 -4.81
CA VAL A 98 -4.71 -0.36 -3.49
C VAL A 98 -6.20 -0.29 -3.12
N ALA A 99 -7.05 0.15 -4.05
CA ALA A 99 -8.48 0.22 -3.82
C ALA A 99 -9.08 -1.17 -3.55
N SER A 100 -8.61 -2.19 -4.27
CA SER A 100 -9.05 -3.56 -4.06
C SER A 100 -8.70 -4.06 -2.66
N LEU A 101 -7.49 -3.81 -2.22
CA LEU A 101 -7.07 -4.21 -0.88
C LEU A 101 -7.90 -3.49 0.19
N LEU A 102 -8.04 -2.19 0.08
CA LEU A 102 -8.80 -1.41 1.06
C LEU A 102 -10.27 -1.81 1.10
N ASN A 103 -10.82 -2.26 -0.01
CA ASN A 103 -12.19 -2.71 -0.04
C ASN A 103 -12.41 -4.02 0.74
N ARG A 104 -11.35 -4.77 1.00
CA ARG A 104 -11.45 -6.01 1.76
C ARG A 104 -11.23 -5.81 3.25
N ILE A 105 -10.62 -4.75 3.62
CA ILE A 105 -10.36 -4.43 5.01
C ILE A 105 -11.65 -3.88 5.63
#